data_bcc1f2525c12f5f4eca2310e19749210
#
_entry.id   bcc1f2525c12f5f4eca2310e19749210
#
_cell.length_a   1.000
_cell.length_b   1.000
_cell.length_c   1.000
_cell.angle_alpha   90.00
_cell.angle_beta   90.00
_cell.angle_gamma   90.00
#
_symmetry.space_group_name_H-M   'P 1'
#
loop_
_entity.id
_entity.type
_entity.pdbx_description
1 polymer ?
#
loop_
_entity_poly.entity_id
_entity_poly.type
_entity_poly.pdbx_seq_one_letter_code
_entity_poly.pdbx_strand_id
1 'polypeptide(L)'
;QMGSRLTFKPTPDVDSHVEDEYEFGRQITPFEQLPNPKEWVERFIHSAVEILNGKRSAVQLSRWCNRKVFSYLSENARVRPAQVRIGRKSIGQPFEQILEVTAMLHGKERSRILVARFEGLDGRWLCVELFTI
;
A
#
# COMPACT_ATOMS: atom_id res chain seq x y z
N GLN A 1 -17.56 -0.49 -21.75
CA GLN A 1 -17.64 -0.70 -21.07
C GLN A 1 -17.64 -1.29 -20.94
N MET A 2 -17.05 -1.24 -21.24
CA MET A 2 -16.96 -1.60 -20.50
C MET A 2 -16.81 -2.31 -20.17
N GLY A 3 -16.44 -2.35 -20.63
CA GLY A 3 -16.30 -2.79 -19.91
C GLY A 3 -16.10 -3.25 -19.53
N SER A 4 -15.82 -3.14 -19.57
CA SER A 4 -15.73 -3.31 -18.59
C SER A 4 -15.84 -3.52 -18.03
N ARG A 5 -15.80 -3.45 -18.07
CA ARG A 5 -15.88 -3.31 -16.86
C ARG A 5 -16.27 -3.78 -16.13
N LEU A 6 -16.05 -3.97 -16.02
CA LEU A 6 -16.42 -4.28 -14.90
C LEU A 6 -17.10 -4.38 -14.44
N THR A 7 -17.12 -4.13 -14.46
CA THR A 7 -17.65 -3.99 -13.58
C THR A 7 -18.23 -4.25 -13.01
N PHE A 8 -18.33 -4.12 -12.91
CA PHE A 8 -18.81 -4.12 -11.86
C PHE A 8 -19.66 -3.94 -11.45
N LYS A 9 -20.07 -3.67 -11.35
CA LYS A 9 -20.59 -3.19 -10.55
C LYS A 9 -20.95 -3.14 -9.61
N PRO A 10 -21.16 -2.88 -9.36
CA PRO A 10 -21.30 -2.69 -8.30
C PRO A 10 -21.93 -2.85 -7.44
N THR A 11 -21.96 -2.94 -6.99
CA THR A 11 -22.52 -3.00 -5.87
C THR A 11 -22.34 -2.10 -4.85
N PRO A 12 -22.52 -1.51 -4.41
CA PRO A 12 -21.93 -0.58 -3.64
C PRO A 12 -21.77 -0.60 -2.20
N ASP A 13 -21.46 -0.67 -1.71
CA ASP A 13 -21.07 -0.61 -0.48
C ASP A 13 -21.03 -0.11 0.32
N VAL A 14 -20.97 0.03 0.26
CA VAL A 14 -20.70 0.43 0.93
C VAL A 14 -20.42 1.10 1.66
N ASP A 15 -20.00 1.42 1.83
CA ASP A 15 -19.51 2.10 2.51
C ASP A 15 -19.46 2.96 2.42
N SER A 16 -19.42 3.25 2.03
CA SER A 16 -19.11 4.00 1.85
C SER A 16 -18.80 4.60 1.59
N HIS A 17 -18.52 4.88 1.45
CA HIS A 17 -17.92 5.33 1.11
C HIS A 17 -17.56 5.13 0.88
N VAL A 18 -17.49 4.71 1.05
CA VAL A 18 -17.00 4.41 0.70
C VAL A 18 -17.40 4.17 -0.02
N GLU A 19 -18.04 4.24 -0.12
CA GLU A 19 -18.25 4.13 -0.79
C GLU A 19 -18.42 4.41 -1.98
N ASP A 20 -18.92 5.07 -2.44
CA ASP A 20 -18.74 5.69 -3.71
C ASP A 20 -17.72 4.95 -4.56
N GLU A 21 -16.79 4.29 -3.94
CA GLU A 21 -15.81 3.51 -4.66
C GLU A 21 -16.39 2.35 -5.41
N TYR A 22 -17.61 1.98 -5.10
CA TYR A 22 -18.21 0.86 -5.82
C TYR A 22 -18.86 1.29 -7.11
N GLU A 23 -19.46 2.45 -7.10
CA GLU A 23 -20.12 2.91 -8.29
C GLU A 23 -19.14 3.52 -9.28
N PHE A 24 -18.21 4.28 -8.75
CA PHE A 24 -17.16 4.88 -9.58
C PHE A 24 -15.83 4.23 -9.24
N GLY A 25 -15.88 2.93 -9.02
CA GLY A 25 -14.77 2.18 -8.48
C GLY A 25 -13.46 2.40 -9.20
N ARG A 26 -12.39 2.09 -8.51
CA ARG A 26 -11.05 2.22 -9.06
C ARG A 26 -10.90 1.34 -10.28
N GLN A 27 -10.24 1.88 -11.27
CA GLN A 27 -10.04 1.18 -12.55
C GLN A 27 -8.67 0.54 -12.58
N ILE A 28 -8.64 -0.72 -13.02
CA ILE A 28 -7.37 -1.42 -13.22
C ILE A 28 -6.60 -0.70 -14.31
N THR A 29 -5.34 -0.42 -14.05
CA THR A 29 -4.50 0.31 -14.97
C THR A 29 -3.63 -0.66 -15.75
N PRO A 30 -3.51 -0.49 -17.07
CA PRO A 30 -2.56 -1.30 -17.86
C PRO A 30 -1.15 -1.15 -17.28
N PHE A 31 -0.43 -2.26 -17.23
CA PHE A 31 0.88 -2.28 -16.61
C PHE A 31 1.82 -1.25 -17.23
N GLU A 32 1.73 -1.04 -18.53
CA GLU A 32 2.62 -0.09 -19.23
C GLU A 32 2.44 1.34 -18.77
N GLN A 33 1.33 1.65 -18.16
CA GLN A 33 1.03 3.00 -17.67
C GLN A 33 1.39 3.19 -16.22
N LEU A 34 1.92 2.16 -15.57
CA LEU A 34 2.28 2.23 -14.16
C LEU A 34 3.74 2.58 -13.99
N PRO A 35 4.10 3.25 -12.89
CA PRO A 35 5.52 3.51 -12.60
C PRO A 35 6.30 2.21 -12.45
N ASN A 36 7.61 2.28 -12.58
CA ASN A 36 8.49 1.14 -12.37
C ASN A 36 8.20 0.53 -10.99
N PRO A 37 7.80 -0.75 -10.94
CA PRO A 37 7.38 -1.34 -9.66
C PRO A 37 8.44 -1.31 -8.59
N LYS A 38 9.68 -1.67 -8.94
CA LYS A 38 10.73 -1.79 -7.95
C LYS A 38 11.05 -0.44 -7.33
N GLU A 39 11.23 0.58 -8.17
CA GLU A 39 11.56 1.92 -7.66
C GLU A 39 10.43 2.47 -6.84
N TRP A 40 9.20 2.28 -7.29
CA TRP A 40 8.05 2.81 -6.59
C TRP A 40 7.87 2.15 -5.24
N VAL A 41 7.98 0.81 -5.21
CA VAL A 41 7.84 0.05 -3.97
C VAL A 41 8.93 0.45 -2.97
N GLU A 42 10.15 0.62 -3.42
CA GLU A 42 11.23 0.99 -2.51
C GLU A 42 10.98 2.33 -1.85
N ARG A 43 10.49 3.30 -2.62
CA ARG A 43 10.15 4.61 -2.05
C ARG A 43 8.99 4.51 -1.08
N PHE A 44 7.96 3.73 -1.43
CA PHE A 44 6.81 3.57 -0.56
C PHE A 44 7.21 2.91 0.76
N ILE A 45 7.95 1.81 0.68
CA ILE A 45 8.36 1.07 1.88
C ILE A 45 9.23 1.94 2.77
N HIS A 46 10.16 2.70 2.18
CA HIS A 46 10.98 3.62 2.95
C HIS A 46 10.12 4.63 3.71
N SER A 47 9.17 5.24 3.03
CA SER A 47 8.27 6.21 3.67
C SER A 47 7.41 5.56 4.75
N ALA A 48 6.89 4.37 4.48
CA ALA A 48 6.06 3.67 5.45
C ALA A 48 6.86 3.35 6.72
N VAL A 49 8.10 2.91 6.56
CA VAL A 49 8.94 2.60 7.72
C VAL A 49 9.26 3.87 8.50
N GLU A 50 9.46 5.00 7.82
CA GLU A 50 9.68 6.26 8.53
C GLU A 50 8.45 6.69 9.31
N ILE A 51 7.26 6.42 8.78
CA ILE A 51 6.02 6.68 9.51
C ILE A 51 5.96 5.79 10.75
N LEU A 52 6.24 4.50 10.58
CA LEU A 52 6.22 3.59 11.72
C LEU A 52 7.28 3.94 12.77
N ASN A 53 8.39 4.53 12.33
CA ASN A 53 9.43 5.02 13.24
C ASN A 53 9.07 6.34 13.91
N GLY A 54 7.93 6.95 13.53
CA GLY A 54 7.51 8.21 14.10
C GLY A 54 8.20 9.43 13.52
N LYS A 55 8.84 9.28 12.36
CA LYS A 55 9.62 10.37 11.75
C LYS A 55 8.85 11.10 10.65
N ARG A 56 7.69 10.62 10.29
CA ARG A 56 6.93 11.17 9.17
C ARG A 56 5.45 10.93 9.42
N SER A 57 4.60 11.84 8.96
CA SER A 57 3.16 11.70 9.14
C SER A 57 2.59 10.73 8.12
N ALA A 58 1.63 9.90 8.55
CA ALA A 58 0.95 8.97 7.65
C ALA A 58 0.19 9.70 6.54
N VAL A 59 -0.18 10.95 6.78
CA VAL A 59 -0.89 11.76 5.77
C VAL A 59 -0.11 11.83 4.47
N GLN A 60 1.21 11.76 4.53
CA GLN A 60 2.05 11.84 3.33
C GLN A 60 1.83 10.67 2.37
N LEU A 61 1.29 9.54 2.87
CA LEU A 61 1.00 8.39 2.03
C LEU A 61 -0.49 8.23 1.74
N SER A 62 -1.31 9.19 2.15
CA SER A 62 -2.77 9.01 2.05
C SER A 62 -3.26 8.78 0.61
N ARG A 63 -2.57 9.34 -0.39
CA ARG A 63 -2.93 9.16 -1.80
C ARG A 63 -2.53 7.80 -2.34
N TRP A 64 -1.63 7.12 -1.65
CA TRP A 64 -0.96 5.93 -2.18
C TRP A 64 -1.38 4.67 -1.46
N CYS A 65 -2.37 4.76 -0.57
CA CYS A 65 -2.86 3.60 0.15
C CYS A 65 -4.36 3.75 0.39
N ASN A 66 -5.02 2.62 0.65
CA ASN A 66 -6.44 2.67 0.99
C ASN A 66 -6.60 3.03 2.46
N ARG A 67 -7.87 3.17 2.88
CA ARG A 67 -8.17 3.59 4.24
C ARG A 67 -7.62 2.61 5.27
N LYS A 68 -7.72 1.34 4.99
CA LYS A 68 -7.24 0.31 5.91
C LYS A 68 -5.75 0.45 6.18
N VAL A 69 -4.97 0.65 5.13
CA VAL A 69 -3.53 0.82 5.27
C VAL A 69 -3.20 2.13 5.97
N PHE A 70 -3.92 3.20 5.62
CA PHE A 70 -3.72 4.49 6.28
C PHE A 70 -3.97 4.37 7.77
N SER A 71 -5.05 3.70 8.17
CA SER A 71 -5.36 3.51 9.58
C SER A 71 -4.27 2.71 10.28
N TYR A 72 -3.78 1.65 9.62
CA TYR A 72 -2.72 0.84 10.20
C TYR A 72 -1.48 1.70 10.47
N LEU A 73 -1.07 2.49 9.48
CA LEU A 73 0.11 3.35 9.62
C LEU A 73 -0.09 4.37 10.73
N SER A 74 -1.26 5.00 10.78
CA SER A 74 -1.55 6.01 11.79
C SER A 74 -1.53 5.42 13.20
N GLU A 75 -2.12 4.23 13.34
CA GLU A 75 -2.27 3.61 14.66
C GLU A 75 -0.99 2.98 15.17
N ASN A 76 -0.09 2.63 14.27
CA ASN A 76 1.15 1.95 14.65
C ASN A 76 2.38 2.84 14.61
N ALA A 77 2.21 4.12 14.29
CA ALA A 77 3.31 5.07 14.32
C ALA A 77 3.77 5.26 15.76
N ARG A 78 5.10 5.21 15.96
CA ARG A 78 5.66 5.38 17.30
C ARG A 78 5.48 6.80 17.76
N VAL A 79 5.14 6.95 19.03
CA VAL A 79 5.10 8.27 19.67
C VAL A 79 6.52 8.83 19.77
N ARG A 80 7.48 7.97 20.11
CA ARG A 80 8.88 8.34 20.12
C ARG A 80 9.57 7.76 18.91
N PRO A 81 10.44 8.54 18.27
CA PRO A 81 11.16 7.99 17.11
C PRO A 81 11.90 6.72 17.48
N ALA A 82 11.85 5.76 16.58
CA ALA A 82 12.53 4.49 16.72
C ALA A 82 13.58 4.38 15.62
N GLN A 83 14.48 3.41 15.78
CA GLN A 83 15.56 3.19 14.83
C GLN A 83 15.41 1.86 14.11
N VAL A 84 14.21 1.57 13.64
CA VAL A 84 14.01 0.37 12.86
C VAL A 84 14.60 0.57 11.47
N ARG A 85 15.39 -0.39 11.05
CA ARG A 85 16.15 -0.30 9.81
C ARG A 85 15.60 -1.34 8.82
N ILE A 86 15.52 -0.97 7.55
CA ILE A 86 15.04 -1.88 6.50
C ILE A 86 16.19 -2.78 6.07
N GLY A 87 15.94 -4.08 6.08
CA GLY A 87 16.88 -5.06 5.59
C GLY A 87 16.47 -5.58 4.21
N ARG A 88 16.54 -6.91 4.05
CA ARG A 88 16.23 -7.54 2.77
C ARG A 88 14.78 -7.32 2.38
N LYS A 89 14.55 -7.01 1.12
CA LYS A 89 13.22 -6.88 0.54
C LYS A 89 13.05 -7.90 -0.56
N SER A 90 11.83 -8.39 -0.72
CA SER A 90 11.47 -9.31 -1.79
C SER A 90 10.18 -8.82 -2.42
N ILE A 91 10.17 -8.75 -3.74
CA ILE A 91 9.00 -8.28 -4.49
C ILE A 91 8.56 -9.41 -5.41
N GLY A 92 7.32 -9.88 -5.23
CA GLY A 92 6.69 -10.82 -6.11
C GLY A 92 5.65 -10.12 -6.95
N GLN A 93 5.43 -10.62 -8.16
CA GLN A 93 4.46 -10.04 -9.07
C GLN A 93 3.60 -11.16 -9.64
N PRO A 94 2.63 -11.67 -8.84
CA PRO A 94 1.80 -12.78 -9.29
C PRO A 94 0.96 -12.45 -10.52
N PHE A 95 0.61 -11.18 -10.69
CA PHE A 95 -0.06 -10.67 -11.89
C PHE A 95 0.54 -9.32 -12.23
N GLU A 96 0.33 -8.88 -13.48
CA GLU A 96 0.95 -7.62 -13.93
C GLU A 96 0.57 -6.42 -13.06
N GLN A 97 -0.65 -6.41 -12.54
CA GLN A 97 -1.13 -5.28 -11.76
C GLN A 97 -1.09 -5.54 -10.26
N ILE A 98 -0.39 -6.59 -9.82
CA ILE A 98 -0.36 -6.93 -8.40
C ILE A 98 1.08 -7.19 -7.97
N LEU A 99 1.48 -6.51 -6.91
CA LEU A 99 2.80 -6.72 -6.30
C LEU A 99 2.61 -7.18 -4.87
N GLU A 100 3.42 -8.16 -4.46
CA GLU A 100 3.45 -8.62 -3.08
C GLU A 100 4.86 -8.44 -2.57
N VAL A 101 4.99 -7.74 -1.45
CA VAL A 101 6.28 -7.30 -0.96
C VAL A 101 6.46 -7.76 0.47
N THR A 102 7.64 -8.27 0.78
CA THR A 102 8.06 -8.48 2.15
C THR A 102 9.35 -7.72 2.38
N ALA A 103 9.51 -7.18 3.57
CA ALA A 103 10.72 -6.46 3.94
C ALA A 103 11.07 -6.79 5.37
N MET A 104 12.33 -7.16 5.60
CA MET A 104 12.81 -7.35 6.96
C MET A 104 12.98 -6.00 7.62
N LEU A 105 12.51 -5.89 8.84
CA LEU A 105 12.69 -4.70 9.66
C LEU A 105 13.51 -5.09 10.88
N HIS A 106 14.68 -4.48 11.01
CA HIS A 106 15.59 -4.81 12.10
C HIS A 106 15.49 -3.75 13.19
N GLY A 107 14.88 -4.12 14.30
CA GLY A 107 14.82 -3.27 15.46
C GLY A 107 15.95 -3.55 16.41
N LYS A 108 15.98 -2.80 17.51
CA LYS A 108 17.04 -2.92 18.48
C LYS A 108 17.04 -4.31 19.16
N GLU A 109 15.86 -4.83 19.44
CA GLU A 109 15.76 -6.08 20.19
C GLU A 109 15.30 -7.25 19.37
N ARG A 110 14.61 -7.00 18.28
CA ARG A 110 14.11 -8.08 17.43
C ARG A 110 13.85 -7.59 16.02
N SER A 111 13.70 -8.56 15.12
CA SER A 111 13.34 -8.28 13.75
C SER A 111 11.88 -8.63 13.53
N ARG A 112 11.27 -7.94 12.57
CA ARG A 112 9.90 -8.20 12.14
C ARG A 112 9.89 -8.25 10.63
N ILE A 113 8.80 -8.73 10.07
CA ILE A 113 8.60 -8.73 8.63
C ILE A 113 7.45 -7.82 8.31
N LEU A 114 7.70 -6.84 7.45
CA LEU A 114 6.64 -6.00 6.89
C LEU A 114 6.12 -6.67 5.64
N VAL A 115 4.81 -6.83 5.56
CA VAL A 115 4.14 -7.43 4.41
C VAL A 115 3.26 -6.37 3.79
N ALA A 116 3.33 -6.24 2.46
CA ALA A 116 2.53 -5.24 1.76
C ALA A 116 2.08 -5.81 0.42
N ARG A 117 0.88 -5.39 0.00
CA ARG A 117 0.34 -5.75 -1.30
C ARG A 117 -0.07 -4.47 -2.01
N PHE A 118 0.25 -4.38 -3.30
CA PHE A 118 -0.06 -3.21 -4.11
C PHE A 118 -0.85 -3.66 -5.34
N GLU A 119 -1.75 -2.79 -5.77
CA GLU A 119 -2.53 -3.02 -6.97
C GLU A 119 -2.43 -1.80 -7.87
N GLY A 120 -2.35 -2.04 -9.18
CA GLY A 120 -2.27 -0.97 -10.17
C GLY A 120 -3.67 -0.47 -10.50
N LEU A 121 -4.06 0.62 -9.87
CA LEU A 121 -5.41 1.18 -9.97
C LEU A 121 -5.32 2.68 -10.20
N ASP A 122 -6.18 3.20 -11.08
CA ASP A 122 -6.29 4.64 -11.31
C ASP A 122 -4.95 5.29 -11.64
N GLY A 123 -4.16 4.61 -12.45
CA GLY A 123 -2.90 5.15 -12.96
C GLY A 123 -1.75 5.10 -11.98
N ARG A 124 -1.90 4.40 -10.86
CA ARG A 124 -0.83 4.35 -9.87
C ARG A 124 -0.83 3.01 -9.13
N TRP A 125 0.27 2.73 -8.46
CA TRP A 125 0.32 1.61 -7.53
C TRP A 125 -0.31 2.07 -6.22
N LEU A 126 -1.30 1.31 -5.75
CA LEU A 126 -2.01 1.62 -4.51
C LEU A 126 -1.75 0.51 -3.51
N CYS A 127 -1.29 0.86 -2.32
CA CYS A 127 -1.09 -0.12 -1.27
C CYS A 127 -2.44 -0.51 -0.67
N VAL A 128 -2.80 -1.78 -0.77
CA VAL A 128 -4.11 -2.26 -0.32
C VAL A 128 -4.03 -3.14 0.90
N GLU A 129 -2.83 -3.62 1.25
CA GLU A 129 -2.58 -4.39 2.47
C GLU A 129 -1.23 -3.99 3.02
N LEU A 130 -1.13 -3.86 4.33
CA LEU A 130 0.14 -3.60 4.98
C LEU A 130 0.04 -3.97 6.45
N PHE A 131 0.98 -4.80 6.92
CA PHE A 131 1.03 -5.20 8.32
C PHE A 131 2.41 -5.75 8.62
N THR A 132 2.70 -5.93 9.90
CA THR A 132 3.95 -6.57 10.33
C THR A 132 3.65 -7.86 11.10
N ILE A 133 4.57 -8.80 10.97
CA ILE A 133 4.49 -10.06 11.70
C ILE A 133 5.82 -10.37 12.36
#